data_1a5674506f22f1edce94848161736219
#
_entry.id   1a5674506f22f1edce94848161736219
#
_cell.length_a   1.000
_cell.length_b   1.000
_cell.length_c   1.000
_cell.angle_alpha   90.00
_cell.angle_beta   90.00
_cell.angle_gamma   90.00
#
_symmetry.space_group_name_H-M   'P 1'
#
loop_
_entity.id
_entity.type
_entity.pdbx_description
1 polymer ?
#
loop_
_entity_poly.entity_id
_entity_poly.type
_entity_poly.pdbx_seq_one_letter_code
_entity_poly.pdbx_strand_id
1 'polypeptide(L)'
;MATNKFLSNLTMNYPVSGIRAMFDLAADYPGAINLCNGEPNFETPEHIKESCIQALREGRTKYGTEPGLLAMREAVANKYTRQFGVPHDPENVMITIGGVEAVFMALMTILNPGDEVIIPDPAYTCYLGQVLTLGGVPVRVPLYEEHGFR
;
A
#
# COMPACT_ATOMS: atom_id res chain seq x y z
N MET A 1 -20.21 -24.04 6.17
CA MET A 1 -19.10 -24.16 5.22
C MET A 1 -18.13 -25.20 5.74
N ALA A 2 -17.66 -26.13 4.89
CA ALA A 2 -16.66 -27.09 5.33
C ALA A 2 -15.36 -26.34 5.66
N THR A 3 -14.88 -26.47 6.89
CA THR A 3 -13.61 -25.88 7.33
C THR A 3 -12.47 -26.58 6.58
N ASN A 4 -11.75 -25.84 5.75
CA ASN A 4 -10.57 -26.38 5.10
C ASN A 4 -9.43 -26.46 6.14
N LYS A 5 -9.15 -27.69 6.62
CA LYS A 5 -8.16 -27.94 7.69
C LYS A 5 -6.72 -27.50 7.36
N PHE A 6 -6.46 -27.14 6.11
CA PHE A 6 -5.15 -26.66 5.66
C PHE A 6 -5.01 -25.13 5.68
N LEU A 7 -6.11 -24.40 5.92
CA LEU A 7 -6.09 -22.94 5.99
C LEU A 7 -6.07 -22.47 7.44
N SER A 8 -5.34 -21.38 7.68
CA SER A 8 -5.32 -20.75 8.99
C SER A 8 -6.67 -20.09 9.31
N ASN A 9 -6.98 -19.92 10.59
CA ASN A 9 -8.17 -19.18 11.02
C ASN A 9 -8.16 -17.73 10.49
N LEU A 10 -6.99 -17.10 10.40
CA LEU A 10 -6.85 -15.78 9.80
C LEU A 10 -7.32 -15.77 8.34
N THR A 11 -6.83 -16.70 7.52
CA THR A 11 -7.21 -16.79 6.09
C THR A 11 -8.70 -17.06 5.93
N MET A 12 -9.28 -17.90 6.78
CA MET A 12 -10.72 -18.23 6.73
C MET A 12 -11.62 -17.05 7.07
N ASN A 13 -11.14 -16.11 7.86
CA ASN A 13 -11.89 -14.95 8.35
C ASN A 13 -11.35 -13.61 7.78
N TYR A 14 -10.39 -13.68 6.83
CA TYR A 14 -9.80 -12.47 6.26
C TYR A 14 -10.86 -11.67 5.48
N PRO A 15 -10.97 -10.37 5.72
CA PRO A 15 -11.96 -9.53 5.05
C PRO A 15 -11.67 -9.45 3.55
N VAL A 16 -12.66 -9.79 2.74
CA VAL A 16 -12.56 -9.63 1.28
C VAL A 16 -12.67 -8.15 0.94
N SER A 17 -11.79 -7.67 0.05
CA SER A 17 -11.84 -6.29 -0.44
C SER A 17 -13.12 -6.05 -1.25
N GLY A 18 -13.99 -5.15 -0.76
CA GLY A 18 -15.17 -4.70 -1.49
C GLY A 18 -14.85 -4.02 -2.82
N ILE A 19 -13.70 -3.33 -2.88
CA ILE A 19 -13.20 -2.68 -4.11
C ILE A 19 -12.96 -3.74 -5.19
N ARG A 20 -12.32 -4.87 -4.84
CA ARG A 20 -12.07 -5.94 -5.80
C ARG A 20 -13.36 -6.60 -6.28
N ALA A 21 -14.28 -6.86 -5.37
CA ALA A 21 -15.58 -7.44 -5.71
C ALA A 21 -16.37 -6.54 -6.67
N MET A 22 -16.35 -5.22 -6.44
CA MET A 22 -17.01 -4.26 -7.33
C MET A 22 -16.30 -4.13 -8.69
N PHE A 23 -14.97 -4.21 -8.70
CA PHE A 23 -14.21 -4.21 -9.95
C PHE A 23 -14.56 -5.43 -10.82
N ASP A 24 -14.60 -6.61 -10.22
CA ASP A 24 -14.94 -7.85 -10.92
C ASP A 24 -16.40 -7.80 -11.42
N LEU A 25 -17.32 -7.27 -10.61
CA LEU A 25 -18.74 -7.07 -11.01
C LEU A 25 -18.87 -6.07 -12.17
N ALA A 26 -18.12 -4.97 -12.16
CA ALA A 26 -18.19 -3.95 -13.20
C ALA A 26 -17.76 -4.50 -14.59
N ALA A 27 -16.91 -5.53 -14.63
CA ALA A 27 -16.49 -6.16 -15.86
C ALA A 27 -17.66 -6.84 -16.61
N ASP A 28 -18.71 -7.25 -15.91
CA ASP A 28 -19.91 -7.88 -16.49
C ASP A 28 -20.90 -6.85 -17.08
N TYR A 29 -20.64 -5.55 -16.91
CA TYR A 29 -21.52 -4.47 -17.37
C TYR A 29 -20.82 -3.56 -18.37
N PRO A 30 -20.83 -3.89 -19.68
CA PRO A 30 -20.23 -3.06 -20.72
C PRO A 30 -20.81 -1.63 -20.71
N GLY A 31 -19.97 -0.62 -20.63
CA GLY A 31 -20.37 0.78 -20.58
C GLY A 31 -20.57 1.34 -19.16
N ALA A 32 -20.37 0.55 -18.12
CA ALA A 32 -20.34 1.07 -16.75
C ALA A 32 -19.12 2.00 -16.56
N ILE A 33 -19.36 3.15 -15.91
CA ILE A 33 -18.28 4.05 -15.49
C ILE A 33 -17.63 3.47 -14.24
N ASN A 34 -16.39 3.02 -14.36
CA ASN A 34 -15.66 2.44 -13.25
C ASN A 34 -15.02 3.54 -12.37
N LEU A 35 -15.52 3.68 -11.15
CA LEU A 35 -14.99 4.57 -10.11
C LEU A 35 -14.34 3.80 -8.96
N CYS A 36 -14.13 2.48 -9.10
CA CYS A 36 -13.62 1.63 -8.03
C CYS A 36 -12.10 1.76 -7.85
N ASN A 37 -11.37 2.10 -8.91
CA ASN A 37 -9.90 2.14 -8.92
C ASN A 37 -9.43 3.53 -9.30
N GLY A 38 -8.64 4.15 -8.41
CA GLY A 38 -7.99 5.43 -8.70
C GLY A 38 -6.66 5.19 -9.41
N GLU A 39 -6.64 5.41 -10.73
CA GLU A 39 -5.39 5.39 -11.50
C GLU A 39 -5.27 6.65 -12.36
N PRO A 40 -4.04 7.12 -12.64
CA PRO A 40 -3.83 8.25 -13.54
C PRO A 40 -4.41 7.97 -14.94
N ASN A 41 -5.10 8.94 -15.52
CA ASN A 41 -5.64 8.87 -16.88
C ASN A 41 -4.67 9.38 -17.96
N PHE A 42 -3.40 9.49 -17.62
CA PHE A 42 -2.32 9.90 -18.51
C PHE A 42 -1.16 8.90 -18.47
N GLU A 43 -0.44 8.81 -19.55
CA GLU A 43 0.69 7.91 -19.71
C GLU A 43 1.88 8.29 -18.81
N THR A 44 2.68 7.28 -18.45
CA THR A 44 3.97 7.53 -17.80
C THR A 44 4.83 8.42 -18.68
N PRO A 45 5.42 9.51 -18.12
CA PRO A 45 6.28 10.40 -18.89
C PRO A 45 7.41 9.67 -19.61
N GLU A 46 7.68 10.07 -20.86
CA GLU A 46 8.61 9.35 -21.74
C GLU A 46 10.00 9.20 -21.14
N HIS A 47 10.54 10.23 -20.51
CA HIS A 47 11.86 10.18 -19.89
C HIS A 47 11.96 9.11 -18.78
N ILE A 48 10.85 8.78 -18.11
CA ILE A 48 10.81 7.72 -17.09
C ILE A 48 10.81 6.35 -17.76
N LYS A 49 10.03 6.19 -18.83
CA LYS A 49 10.01 4.94 -19.62
C LYS A 49 11.39 4.65 -20.21
N GLU A 50 12.00 5.65 -20.84
CA GLU A 50 13.34 5.51 -21.43
C GLU A 50 14.40 5.20 -20.38
N SER A 51 14.35 5.80 -19.19
CA SER A 51 15.27 5.48 -18.09
C SER A 51 15.12 4.02 -17.64
N CYS A 52 13.91 3.49 -17.60
CA CYS A 52 13.67 2.07 -17.27
C CYS A 52 14.23 1.15 -18.36
N ILE A 53 13.97 1.44 -19.63
CA ILE A 53 14.48 0.70 -20.77
C ILE A 53 16.02 0.67 -20.78
N GLN A 54 16.62 1.82 -20.53
CA GLN A 54 18.09 1.91 -20.45
C GLN A 54 18.66 1.08 -19.31
N ALA A 55 18.06 1.11 -18.12
CA ALA A 55 18.49 0.29 -16.99
C ALA A 55 18.42 -1.21 -17.31
N LEU A 56 17.38 -1.66 -18.03
CA LEU A 56 17.27 -3.04 -18.48
C LEU A 56 18.39 -3.40 -19.49
N ARG A 57 18.66 -2.53 -20.46
CA ARG A 57 19.75 -2.73 -21.44
C ARG A 57 21.14 -2.79 -20.79
N GLU A 58 21.34 -2.03 -19.71
CA GLU A 58 22.57 -2.04 -18.91
C GLU A 58 22.67 -3.26 -17.98
N GLY A 59 21.68 -4.15 -17.98
CA GLY A 59 21.68 -5.35 -17.13
C GLY A 59 21.47 -5.07 -15.65
N ARG A 60 20.84 -3.96 -15.28
CA ARG A 60 20.48 -3.62 -13.89
C ARG A 60 19.31 -4.48 -13.39
N THR A 61 19.48 -5.79 -13.48
CA THR A 61 18.46 -6.80 -13.15
C THR A 61 18.96 -7.75 -12.05
N LYS A 62 19.89 -7.30 -11.23
CA LYS A 62 20.48 -8.07 -10.15
C LYS A 62 19.89 -7.66 -8.79
N TYR A 63 20.15 -8.47 -7.78
CA TYR A 63 19.75 -8.14 -6.40
C TYR A 63 20.35 -6.81 -5.96
N GLY A 64 19.53 -6.00 -5.29
CA GLY A 64 19.95 -4.81 -4.57
C GLY A 64 20.26 -5.09 -3.11
N THR A 65 20.50 -4.02 -2.34
CA THR A 65 20.58 -4.06 -0.88
C THR A 65 19.18 -4.13 -0.28
N GLU A 66 19.05 -4.74 0.91
CA GLU A 66 17.73 -4.93 1.58
C GLU A 66 16.91 -3.63 1.73
N PRO A 67 17.47 -2.49 2.17
CA PRO A 67 16.67 -1.26 2.27
C PRO A 67 16.41 -0.59 0.92
N GLY A 68 16.89 -1.15 -0.18
CA GLY A 68 16.82 -0.58 -1.52
C GLY A 68 18.12 0.10 -1.96
N LEU A 69 18.24 0.34 -3.26
CA LEU A 69 19.44 0.95 -3.86
C LEU A 69 19.73 2.31 -3.24
N LEU A 70 20.99 2.54 -2.86
CA LEU A 70 21.41 3.80 -2.22
C LEU A 70 21.02 5.03 -3.03
N ALA A 71 21.26 5.02 -4.34
CA ALA A 71 20.90 6.14 -5.22
C ALA A 71 19.40 6.48 -5.18
N MET A 72 18.51 5.48 -5.02
CA MET A 72 17.08 5.70 -4.88
C MET A 72 16.75 6.27 -3.49
N ARG A 73 17.36 5.73 -2.44
CA ARG A 73 17.19 6.23 -1.06
C ARG A 73 17.65 7.68 -0.93
N GLU A 74 18.81 8.03 -1.54
CA GLU A 74 19.31 9.40 -1.63
C GLU A 74 18.33 10.33 -2.38
N ALA A 75 17.78 9.89 -3.51
CA ALA A 75 16.81 10.67 -4.27
C ALA A 75 15.54 10.96 -3.44
N VAL A 76 15.04 9.96 -2.70
CA VAL A 76 13.89 10.11 -1.80
C VAL A 76 14.22 11.06 -0.64
N ALA A 77 15.33 10.85 0.06
CA ALA A 77 15.78 11.69 1.17
C ALA A 77 15.93 13.16 0.74
N ASN A 78 16.57 13.39 -0.41
CA ASN A 78 16.73 14.73 -0.99
C ASN A 78 15.40 15.37 -1.38
N LYS A 79 14.44 14.58 -1.93
CA LYS A 79 13.11 15.09 -2.24
C LYS A 79 12.39 15.58 -0.98
N TYR A 80 12.36 14.76 0.07
CA TYR A 80 11.68 15.09 1.31
C TYR A 80 12.36 16.22 2.07
N THR A 81 13.69 16.27 2.07
CA THR A 81 14.46 17.41 2.61
C THR A 81 14.04 18.73 1.95
N ARG A 82 13.93 18.73 0.61
CA ARG A 82 13.46 19.94 -0.11
C ARG A 82 11.99 20.27 0.15
N GLN A 83 11.15 19.24 0.25
CA GLN A 83 9.71 19.42 0.40
C GLN A 83 9.31 19.92 1.78
N PHE A 84 9.97 19.44 2.83
CA PHE A 84 9.60 19.73 4.21
C PHE A 84 10.59 20.65 4.93
N GLY A 85 11.72 20.98 4.33
CA GLY A 85 12.75 21.84 4.94
C GLY A 85 13.52 21.20 6.11
N VAL A 86 13.35 19.89 6.32
CA VAL A 86 14.03 19.12 7.37
C VAL A 86 14.97 18.11 6.72
N PRO A 87 16.25 18.06 7.13
CA PRO A 87 17.19 17.07 6.59
C PRO A 87 16.70 15.63 6.80
N HIS A 88 16.72 14.84 5.74
CA HIS A 88 16.44 13.41 5.78
C HIS A 88 17.70 12.64 5.36
N ASP A 89 18.06 11.66 6.17
CA ASP A 89 19.20 10.79 5.89
C ASP A 89 18.73 9.60 5.02
N PRO A 90 19.48 9.23 3.95
CA PRO A 90 19.20 8.01 3.19
C PRO A 90 19.16 6.73 4.03
N GLU A 91 19.85 6.69 5.17
CA GLU A 91 19.80 5.55 6.09
C GLU A 91 18.43 5.40 6.79
N ASN A 92 17.63 6.46 6.81
CA ASN A 92 16.25 6.43 7.33
C ASN A 92 15.21 6.17 6.23
N VAL A 93 15.65 5.76 5.04
CA VAL A 93 14.76 5.48 3.91
C VAL A 93 14.81 4.00 3.55
N MET A 94 13.65 3.38 3.50
CA MET A 94 13.45 2.03 2.98
C MET A 94 12.56 2.08 1.74
N ILE A 95 12.94 1.35 0.70
CA ILE A 95 12.16 1.19 -0.52
C ILE A 95 11.34 -0.10 -0.40
N THR A 96 10.03 0.03 -0.59
CA THR A 96 9.08 -1.07 -0.45
C THR A 96 8.35 -1.34 -1.77
N ILE A 97 7.70 -2.48 -1.88
CA ILE A 97 6.83 -2.84 -3.01
C ILE A 97 5.49 -2.10 -2.84
N GLY A 98 5.51 -0.81 -3.17
CA GLY A 98 4.38 0.10 -3.04
C GLY A 98 4.08 0.51 -1.60
N GLY A 99 3.14 1.47 -1.47
CA GLY A 99 2.72 2.02 -0.17
C GLY A 99 2.03 1.01 0.74
N VAL A 100 1.43 -0.04 0.18
CA VAL A 100 0.77 -1.09 0.98
C VAL A 100 1.79 -1.85 1.82
N GLU A 101 2.94 -2.21 1.25
CA GLU A 101 4.02 -2.83 2.01
C GLU A 101 4.63 -1.85 3.03
N ALA A 102 4.79 -0.58 2.67
CA ALA A 102 5.31 0.43 3.59
C ALA A 102 4.47 0.53 4.86
N VAL A 103 3.14 0.57 4.73
CA VAL A 103 2.23 0.59 5.89
C VAL A 103 2.31 -0.71 6.68
N PHE A 104 2.36 -1.86 6.00
CA PHE A 104 2.49 -3.17 6.66
C PHE A 104 3.78 -3.25 7.49
N MET A 105 4.92 -2.85 6.91
CA MET A 105 6.21 -2.86 7.59
C MET A 105 6.24 -1.89 8.79
N ALA A 106 5.66 -0.69 8.63
CA ALA A 106 5.54 0.26 9.72
C ALA A 106 4.71 -0.32 10.89
N LEU A 107 3.54 -0.90 10.58
CA LEU A 107 2.69 -1.54 11.59
C LEU A 107 3.41 -2.73 12.25
N MET A 108 4.09 -3.57 11.47
CA MET A 108 4.84 -4.72 11.98
C MET A 108 5.94 -4.31 12.96
N THR A 109 6.50 -3.11 12.79
CA THR A 109 7.56 -2.60 13.66
C THR A 109 7.05 -2.14 15.03
N ILE A 110 5.79 -1.71 15.12
CA ILE A 110 5.24 -1.07 16.32
C ILE A 110 4.13 -1.85 17.01
N LEU A 111 3.46 -2.79 16.32
CA LEU A 111 2.33 -3.53 16.89
C LEU A 111 2.75 -4.83 17.55
N ASN A 112 2.18 -5.06 18.73
CA ASN A 112 2.12 -6.38 19.36
C ASN A 112 0.72 -6.99 19.18
N PRO A 113 0.58 -8.31 19.24
CA PRO A 113 -0.74 -8.94 19.23
C PRO A 113 -1.62 -8.39 20.37
N GLY A 114 -2.83 -7.93 20.03
CA GLY A 114 -3.78 -7.34 20.96
C GLY A 114 -3.73 -5.81 21.04
N ASP A 115 -2.73 -5.14 20.48
CA ASP A 115 -2.69 -3.68 20.43
C ASP A 115 -3.83 -3.14 19.55
N GLU A 116 -4.46 -2.06 20.01
CA GLU A 116 -5.55 -1.40 19.32
C GLU A 116 -5.02 -0.40 18.27
N VAL A 117 -5.62 -0.45 17.07
CA VAL A 117 -5.30 0.49 15.98
C VAL A 117 -6.56 1.21 15.52
N ILE A 118 -6.57 2.52 15.64
CA ILE A 118 -7.67 3.36 15.15
C ILE A 118 -7.61 3.39 13.63
N ILE A 119 -8.73 3.02 13.00
CA ILE A 119 -8.93 3.06 11.55
C ILE A 119 -10.14 3.92 11.24
N PRO A 120 -9.99 5.03 10.48
CA PRO A 120 -11.13 5.79 10.00
C PRO A 120 -12.08 4.90 9.17
N ASP A 121 -13.38 5.16 9.20
CA ASP A 121 -14.37 4.41 8.40
C ASP A 121 -15.32 5.40 7.72
N PRO A 122 -15.26 5.56 6.38
CA PRO A 122 -14.56 4.74 5.39
C PRO A 122 -13.04 4.97 5.33
N ALA A 123 -12.29 3.90 5.02
CA ALA A 123 -10.86 3.94 4.77
C ALA A 123 -10.43 2.95 3.67
N TYR A 124 -9.19 3.01 3.28
CA TYR A 124 -8.61 2.05 2.34
C TYR A 124 -8.67 0.62 2.91
N THR A 125 -9.26 -0.29 2.16
CA THR A 125 -9.63 -1.63 2.64
C THR A 125 -8.45 -2.48 3.13
N CYS A 126 -7.22 -2.21 2.68
CA CYS A 126 -6.04 -2.96 3.08
C CYS A 126 -5.66 -2.74 4.55
N TYR A 127 -5.97 -1.59 5.15
CA TYR A 127 -5.56 -1.29 6.53
C TYR A 127 -6.13 -2.28 7.53
N LEU A 128 -7.42 -2.59 7.42
CA LEU A 128 -8.08 -3.57 8.28
C LEU A 128 -7.40 -4.94 8.20
N GLY A 129 -7.13 -5.41 6.98
CA GLY A 129 -6.47 -6.69 6.76
C GLY A 129 -5.05 -6.74 7.33
N GLN A 130 -4.29 -5.66 7.20
CA GLN A 130 -2.92 -5.57 7.73
C GLN A 130 -2.90 -5.64 9.26
N VAL A 131 -3.76 -4.87 9.93
CA VAL A 131 -3.88 -4.89 11.39
C VAL A 131 -4.24 -6.28 11.90
N LEU A 132 -5.24 -6.93 11.29
CA LEU A 132 -5.64 -8.29 11.65
C LEU A 132 -4.53 -9.32 11.41
N THR A 133 -3.77 -9.17 10.31
CA THR A 133 -2.64 -10.06 9.99
C THR A 133 -1.55 -10.02 11.05
N LEU A 134 -1.32 -8.85 11.63
CA LEU A 134 -0.33 -8.62 12.67
C LEU A 134 -0.85 -8.94 14.08
N GLY A 135 -2.10 -9.43 14.20
CA GLY A 135 -2.72 -9.76 15.48
C GLY A 135 -3.23 -8.53 16.24
N GLY A 136 -3.26 -7.36 15.63
CA GLY A 136 -3.81 -6.14 16.22
C GLY A 136 -5.34 -6.15 16.24
N VAL A 137 -5.92 -5.25 17.01
CA VAL A 137 -7.37 -5.07 17.17
C VAL A 137 -7.78 -3.77 16.46
N PRO A 138 -8.53 -3.84 15.33
CA PRO A 138 -8.94 -2.64 14.62
C PRO A 138 -10.10 -1.95 15.35
N VAL A 139 -9.92 -0.68 15.71
CA VAL A 139 -10.93 0.20 16.30
C VAL A 139 -11.42 1.15 15.21
N ARG A 140 -12.62 0.92 14.69
CA ARG A 140 -13.18 1.76 13.62
C ARG A 140 -13.78 3.03 14.20
N VAL A 141 -13.41 4.18 13.62
CA VAL A 141 -13.95 5.49 13.96
C VAL A 141 -14.70 6.02 12.74
N PRO A 142 -16.04 6.17 12.82
CA PRO A 142 -16.82 6.61 11.68
C PRO A 142 -16.50 8.06 11.31
N LEU A 143 -16.37 8.30 10.01
CA LEU A 143 -16.28 9.63 9.41
C LEU A 143 -17.62 9.96 8.75
N TYR A 144 -18.20 11.09 9.09
CA TYR A 144 -19.53 11.47 8.63
C TYR A 144 -19.46 12.49 7.49
N GLU A 145 -20.30 12.28 6.46
CA GLU A 145 -20.36 13.16 5.29
C GLU A 145 -20.78 14.59 5.68
N GLU A 146 -21.77 14.73 6.59
CA GLU A 146 -22.23 16.02 7.10
C GLU A 146 -21.14 16.84 7.81
N HIS A 147 -20.07 16.18 8.24
CA HIS A 147 -18.90 16.81 8.84
C HIS A 147 -17.69 16.90 7.89
N GLY A 148 -17.90 16.61 6.59
CA GLY A 148 -16.85 16.59 5.59
C GLY A 148 -15.85 15.46 5.83
N PHE A 149 -16.32 14.29 6.29
CA PHE A 149 -15.51 13.11 6.60
C PHE A 149 -14.43 13.37 7.67
N ARG A 150 -14.82 14.05 8.74
CA ARG A 150 -13.97 14.33 9.91
C ARG A 150 -14.49 13.64 11.15
#